data_15709e28c688673e2f55c1cb7d3eeb56
#
_entry.id   15709e28c688673e2f55c1cb7d3eeb56
#
_cell.length_a   1.000
_cell.length_b   1.000
_cell.length_c   1.000
_cell.angle_alpha   90.00
_cell.angle_beta   90.00
_cell.angle_gamma   90.00
#
_symmetry.space_group_name_H-M   'P 1'
#
loop_
_entity.id
_entity.type
_entity.pdbx_description
1 polymer ?
#
loop_
_entity_poly.entity_id
_entity_poly.type
_entity_poly.pdbx_seq_one_letter_code
_entity_poly.pdbx_strand_id
1 'polypeptide(L)'
;MLMKFLRLSIFCLFFIIPVSVFAQVPTLSISDVTVIEGDPGILSSATFNVTLSAASQQTVTVLASTQSGTAIGDEDFIAGSIMLSIDPGKTSTTVTVFVKGDSVVEGPEQFFVNLSNPVNATIADGQGVGTIVDDDGLLLATEPNSQRAVALDSVFLTRDPFPIRNDLNMSSDHRTRISLFIIGFKLAAGENASAVTATAEDSQGVVRPLEVEFAGKPKFEGFTQVVLKLNDQITITGDVKVRIMLHGETSNQVLVGVKPQ
;
A
#
# COMPACT_ATOMS: atom_id res chain seq x y z
N MET A 1 88.00 -16.99 -38.62
CA MET A 1 87.58 -16.58 -37.27
C MET A 1 86.10 -16.36 -37.30
N LEU A 2 85.33 -17.41 -36.92
CA LEU A 2 83.85 -17.50 -37.08
C LEU A 2 83.18 -17.29 -35.72
N MET A 3 82.55 -16.13 -35.54
CA MET A 3 81.77 -15.81 -34.31
C MET A 3 80.37 -16.45 -34.40
N LYS A 4 80.09 -17.43 -33.54
CA LYS A 4 78.74 -18.00 -33.42
C LYS A 4 77.93 -17.11 -32.43
N PHE A 5 76.85 -16.47 -32.97
CA PHE A 5 75.85 -15.83 -32.12
C PHE A 5 74.91 -16.87 -31.50
N LEU A 6 74.96 -16.95 -30.15
CA LEU A 6 74.04 -17.78 -29.37
C LEU A 6 72.75 -16.98 -29.17
N ARG A 7 71.65 -17.41 -29.82
CA ARG A 7 70.29 -16.84 -29.55
C ARG A 7 69.71 -17.46 -28.27
N LEU A 8 69.63 -16.64 -27.23
CA LEU A 8 68.95 -16.97 -25.99
C LEU A 8 67.42 -16.71 -26.17
N SER A 9 66.59 -17.77 -26.36
CA SER A 9 65.16 -17.68 -26.36
C SER A 9 64.65 -17.67 -24.93
N ILE A 10 64.18 -16.49 -24.47
CA ILE A 10 63.46 -16.38 -23.19
C ILE A 10 62.05 -16.87 -23.40
N PHE A 11 61.77 -18.10 -22.86
CA PHE A 11 60.42 -18.68 -22.85
C PHE A 11 59.69 -18.07 -21.63
N CYS A 12 58.83 -17.08 -21.87
CA CYS A 12 58.02 -16.47 -20.82
C CYS A 12 56.88 -17.42 -20.48
N LEU A 13 57.01 -18.20 -19.42
CA LEU A 13 55.96 -19.09 -18.94
C LEU A 13 54.91 -18.25 -18.22
N PHE A 14 53.80 -17.94 -18.92
CA PHE A 14 52.64 -17.29 -18.31
C PHE A 14 51.97 -18.28 -17.35
N PHE A 15 52.21 -18.11 -16.06
CA PHE A 15 51.48 -18.83 -15.01
C PHE A 15 50.08 -18.20 -14.89
N ILE A 16 49.06 -18.82 -15.51
CA ILE A 16 47.66 -18.47 -15.30
C ILE A 16 47.28 -18.99 -13.93
N ILE A 17 47.32 -18.13 -12.93
CA ILE A 17 46.76 -18.44 -11.60
C ILE A 17 45.22 -18.40 -11.78
N PRO A 18 44.52 -19.52 -11.53
CA PRO A 18 43.08 -19.50 -11.55
C PRO A 18 42.59 -18.62 -10.40
N VAL A 19 42.00 -17.48 -10.72
CA VAL A 19 41.27 -16.68 -9.75
C VAL A 19 40.02 -17.48 -9.37
N SER A 20 40.05 -18.13 -8.23
CA SER A 20 38.86 -18.76 -7.64
C SER A 20 37.88 -17.64 -7.27
N VAL A 21 36.92 -17.36 -8.14
CA VAL A 21 35.76 -16.53 -7.80
C VAL A 21 34.94 -17.35 -6.80
N PHE A 22 35.09 -17.05 -5.51
CA PHE A 22 34.16 -17.59 -4.52
C PHE A 22 32.78 -17.03 -4.87
N ALA A 23 31.87 -17.90 -5.32
CA ALA A 23 30.49 -17.54 -5.50
C ALA A 23 29.95 -17.07 -4.14
N GLN A 24 29.62 -15.81 -4.04
CA GLN A 24 28.99 -15.26 -2.84
C GLN A 24 27.65 -15.96 -2.64
N VAL A 25 27.41 -16.50 -1.45
CA VAL A 25 26.11 -17.10 -1.12
C VAL A 25 25.06 -15.99 -1.18
N PRO A 26 24.02 -16.12 -2.03
CA PRO A 26 23.02 -15.07 -2.18
C PRO A 26 22.17 -14.93 -0.92
N THR A 27 21.57 -13.74 -0.74
CA THR A 27 20.66 -13.46 0.35
C THR A 27 19.22 -13.42 -0.12
N LEU A 28 18.30 -13.92 0.71
CA LEU A 28 16.86 -13.89 0.52
C LEU A 28 16.26 -12.67 1.22
N SER A 29 15.30 -12.06 0.55
CA SER A 29 14.43 -11.00 1.14
C SER A 29 13.00 -11.22 0.67
N ILE A 30 12.03 -10.87 1.52
CA ILE A 30 10.59 -10.93 1.22
C ILE A 30 10.00 -9.51 1.26
N SER A 31 9.07 -9.22 0.34
CA SER A 31 8.37 -7.92 0.30
C SER A 31 7.19 -7.87 1.25
N ASP A 32 6.74 -6.66 1.59
CA ASP A 32 5.42 -6.44 2.17
C ASP A 32 4.33 -6.41 1.10
N VAL A 33 3.06 -6.55 1.53
CA VAL A 33 1.88 -6.46 0.66
C VAL A 33 0.71 -5.84 1.42
N THR A 34 -0.13 -5.09 0.72
CA THR A 34 -1.45 -4.66 1.20
C THR A 34 -2.51 -5.27 0.29
N VAL A 35 -3.57 -5.79 0.88
CA VAL A 35 -4.69 -6.44 0.20
C VAL A 35 -6.00 -5.94 0.79
N ILE A 36 -7.02 -5.77 -0.07
CA ILE A 36 -8.40 -5.53 0.35
C ILE A 36 -9.02 -6.90 0.57
N GLU A 37 -9.75 -7.09 1.68
CA GLU A 37 -10.24 -8.42 2.03
C GLU A 37 -11.35 -8.89 1.09
N GLY A 38 -12.31 -8.03 0.75
CA GLY A 38 -13.41 -8.32 -0.16
C GLY A 38 -14.66 -8.86 0.52
N ASP A 39 -15.71 -9.07 -0.28
CA ASP A 39 -17.04 -9.50 0.21
C ASP A 39 -17.01 -10.91 0.85
N PRO A 40 -17.99 -11.25 1.71
CA PRO A 40 -18.12 -12.57 2.36
C PRO A 40 -18.06 -13.75 1.39
N GLY A 41 -17.18 -14.70 1.70
CA GLY A 41 -16.95 -15.90 0.89
C GLY A 41 -16.05 -15.70 -0.32
N ILE A 42 -15.49 -14.50 -0.52
CA ILE A 42 -14.43 -14.23 -1.49
C ILE A 42 -13.07 -14.45 -0.82
N LEU A 43 -12.11 -14.95 -1.60
CA LEU A 43 -10.72 -15.06 -1.18
C LEU A 43 -9.88 -14.04 -1.96
N SER A 44 -9.33 -13.07 -1.26
CA SER A 44 -8.40 -12.10 -1.79
C SER A 44 -6.96 -12.60 -1.71
N SER A 45 -6.13 -12.28 -2.70
CA SER A 45 -4.76 -12.84 -2.82
C SER A 45 -3.72 -11.83 -2.36
N ALA A 46 -3.09 -12.09 -1.22
CA ALA A 46 -1.89 -11.39 -0.75
C ALA A 46 -0.64 -12.09 -1.29
N THR A 47 -0.02 -11.54 -2.35
CA THR A 47 1.12 -12.16 -3.01
C THR A 47 2.43 -11.43 -2.66
N PHE A 48 3.28 -12.11 -1.91
CA PHE A 48 4.62 -11.64 -1.51
C PHE A 48 5.66 -12.06 -2.53
N ASN A 49 6.57 -11.15 -2.86
CA ASN A 49 7.75 -11.47 -3.68
C ASN A 49 8.91 -11.89 -2.78
N VAL A 50 9.49 -13.06 -3.05
CA VAL A 50 10.72 -13.55 -2.42
C VAL A 50 11.84 -13.44 -3.43
N THR A 51 12.89 -12.69 -3.11
CA THR A 51 13.97 -12.34 -4.03
C THR A 51 15.33 -12.79 -3.51
N LEU A 52 16.25 -13.12 -4.44
CA LEU A 52 17.66 -13.35 -4.19
C LEU A 52 18.48 -12.14 -4.61
N SER A 53 19.50 -11.80 -3.84
CA SER A 53 20.44 -10.72 -4.17
C SER A 53 21.25 -10.98 -5.44
N ALA A 54 21.42 -12.25 -5.82
CA ALA A 54 22.08 -12.70 -7.05
C ALA A 54 21.59 -14.10 -7.45
N ALA A 55 21.66 -14.42 -8.74
CA ALA A 55 21.33 -15.75 -9.23
C ALA A 55 22.28 -16.83 -8.67
N SER A 56 21.71 -17.92 -8.16
CA SER A 56 22.44 -19.10 -7.72
C SER A 56 22.63 -20.09 -8.87
N GLN A 57 23.71 -20.84 -8.84
CA GLN A 57 23.91 -22.00 -9.74
C GLN A 57 23.25 -23.29 -9.21
N GLN A 58 22.74 -23.25 -7.97
CA GLN A 58 22.02 -24.34 -7.33
C GLN A 58 20.61 -23.92 -7.02
N THR A 59 19.68 -24.85 -6.94
CA THR A 59 18.32 -24.57 -6.46
C THR A 59 18.39 -24.05 -5.03
N VAL A 60 17.76 -22.90 -4.81
CA VAL A 60 17.58 -22.33 -3.47
C VAL A 60 16.21 -22.72 -2.95
N THR A 61 16.13 -23.22 -1.71
CA THR A 61 14.85 -23.48 -1.05
C THR A 61 14.75 -22.74 0.27
N VAL A 62 13.53 -22.37 0.67
CA VAL A 62 13.23 -21.70 1.92
C VAL A 62 11.80 -22.04 2.36
N LEU A 63 11.59 -22.27 3.64
CA LEU A 63 10.25 -22.45 4.21
C LEU A 63 9.63 -21.09 4.46
N ALA A 64 8.46 -20.84 3.88
CA ALA A 64 7.61 -19.70 4.20
C ALA A 64 6.45 -20.15 5.08
N SER A 65 6.20 -19.46 6.20
CA SER A 65 5.14 -19.78 7.17
C SER A 65 4.39 -18.52 7.56
N THR A 66 3.07 -18.58 7.60
CA THR A 66 2.24 -17.48 8.11
C THR A 66 2.31 -17.40 9.64
N GLN A 67 2.10 -16.20 10.17
CA GLN A 67 1.98 -15.92 11.60
C GLN A 67 0.93 -14.83 11.80
N SER A 68 0.02 -15.02 12.76
CA SER A 68 -0.94 -14.00 13.18
C SER A 68 -0.24 -12.78 13.77
N GLY A 69 -0.80 -11.61 13.47
CA GLY A 69 -0.52 -10.33 14.10
C GLY A 69 -1.77 -9.81 14.78
N THR A 70 -2.33 -8.68 14.28
CA THR A 70 -3.70 -8.28 14.62
C THR A 70 -4.70 -9.13 13.84
N ALA A 71 -4.42 -9.45 12.58
CA ALA A 71 -5.17 -10.45 11.82
C ALA A 71 -4.89 -11.86 12.35
N ILE A 72 -5.94 -12.67 12.47
CA ILE A 72 -5.93 -13.99 13.09
C ILE A 72 -5.98 -15.08 12.01
N GLY A 73 -5.02 -16.01 12.08
CA GLY A 73 -4.99 -17.14 11.17
C GLY A 73 -6.23 -18.01 11.27
N ASP A 74 -6.74 -18.43 10.10
CA ASP A 74 -7.98 -19.18 9.90
C ASP A 74 -9.28 -18.41 10.21
N GLU A 75 -9.22 -17.22 10.78
CA GLU A 75 -10.32 -16.23 10.79
C GLU A 75 -10.20 -15.30 9.58
N ASP A 76 -9.16 -14.49 9.50
CA ASP A 76 -8.99 -13.44 8.50
C ASP A 76 -8.17 -13.89 7.27
N PHE A 77 -7.32 -14.88 7.42
CA PHE A 77 -6.54 -15.45 6.33
C PHE A 77 -6.31 -16.96 6.50
N ILE A 78 -5.99 -17.64 5.41
CA ILE A 78 -5.66 -19.08 5.46
C ILE A 78 -4.24 -19.23 5.97
N ALA A 79 -4.12 -19.74 7.21
CA ALA A 79 -2.82 -19.99 7.82
C ALA A 79 -2.15 -21.25 7.24
N GLY A 80 -0.82 -21.22 7.12
CA GLY A 80 -0.09 -22.37 6.61
C GLY A 80 1.41 -22.16 6.44
N SER A 81 2.04 -23.17 5.88
CA SER A 81 3.45 -23.14 5.50
C SER A 81 3.69 -23.86 4.20
N ILE A 82 4.64 -23.39 3.41
CA ILE A 82 5.01 -23.94 2.12
C ILE A 82 6.52 -23.84 1.89
N MET A 83 7.10 -24.89 1.31
CA MET A 83 8.49 -24.84 0.83
C MET A 83 8.53 -24.15 -0.52
N LEU A 84 9.21 -23.01 -0.58
CA LEU A 84 9.47 -22.28 -1.81
C LEU A 84 10.77 -22.76 -2.46
N SER A 85 10.81 -22.68 -3.79
CA SER A 85 11.99 -23.03 -4.60
C SER A 85 12.26 -21.92 -5.60
N ILE A 86 13.54 -21.58 -5.75
CA ILE A 86 14.07 -20.70 -6.79
C ILE A 86 15.07 -21.50 -7.61
N ASP A 87 14.76 -21.73 -8.88
CA ASP A 87 15.58 -22.54 -9.78
C ASP A 87 16.93 -21.88 -10.10
N PRO A 88 17.94 -22.66 -10.48
CA PRO A 88 19.22 -22.13 -10.92
C PRO A 88 19.06 -21.05 -11.99
N GLY A 89 19.77 -19.94 -11.81
CA GLY A 89 19.72 -18.79 -12.72
C GLY A 89 18.52 -17.87 -12.54
N LYS A 90 17.53 -18.22 -11.69
CA LYS A 90 16.44 -17.33 -11.30
C LYS A 90 16.79 -16.55 -10.03
N THR A 91 16.11 -15.41 -9.83
CA THR A 91 16.34 -14.50 -8.69
C THR A 91 15.09 -14.21 -7.88
N SER A 92 13.95 -14.83 -8.20
CA SER A 92 12.70 -14.59 -7.47
C SER A 92 11.74 -15.78 -7.56
N THR A 93 10.86 -15.84 -6.58
CA THR A 93 9.65 -16.66 -6.52
C THR A 93 8.58 -15.89 -5.75
N THR A 94 7.37 -16.41 -5.64
CA THR A 94 6.27 -15.78 -4.89
C THR A 94 5.65 -16.75 -3.92
N VAL A 95 5.09 -16.22 -2.83
CA VAL A 95 4.15 -16.92 -1.96
C VAL A 95 2.87 -16.14 -1.88
N THR A 96 1.72 -16.82 -2.02
CA THR A 96 0.40 -16.20 -1.92
C THR A 96 -0.31 -16.72 -0.67
N VAL A 97 -0.78 -15.80 0.15
CA VAL A 97 -1.68 -16.07 1.27
C VAL A 97 -3.07 -15.60 0.86
N PHE A 98 -4.09 -16.42 1.09
CA PHE A 98 -5.47 -16.06 0.81
C PHE A 98 -6.10 -15.43 2.05
N VAL A 99 -6.59 -14.21 1.89
CA VAL A 99 -7.35 -13.44 2.87
C VAL A 99 -8.83 -13.75 2.66
N LYS A 100 -9.56 -13.92 3.75
CA LYS A 100 -10.99 -14.23 3.73
C LYS A 100 -11.79 -12.96 3.94
N GLY A 101 -12.69 -12.65 2.99
CA GLY A 101 -13.65 -11.56 3.16
C GLY A 101 -14.83 -11.97 4.02
N ASP A 102 -15.31 -11.03 4.85
CA ASP A 102 -16.53 -11.18 5.64
C ASP A 102 -17.45 -9.94 5.53
N SER A 103 -18.22 -9.58 6.53
CA SER A 103 -19.10 -8.41 6.54
C SER A 103 -18.99 -7.61 7.85
N VAL A 104 -17.95 -7.85 8.61
CA VAL A 104 -17.70 -7.16 9.87
C VAL A 104 -16.83 -5.93 9.62
N VAL A 105 -17.31 -4.76 10.02
CA VAL A 105 -16.49 -3.52 9.88
C VAL A 105 -15.35 -3.55 10.86
N GLU A 106 -14.13 -3.58 10.37
CA GLU A 106 -12.91 -3.70 11.16
C GLU A 106 -11.90 -2.60 10.83
N GLY A 107 -10.87 -2.48 11.62
CA GLY A 107 -9.72 -1.62 11.29
C GLY A 107 -8.70 -2.37 10.44
N PRO A 108 -7.75 -1.67 9.79
CA PRO A 108 -6.68 -2.36 9.09
C PRO A 108 -5.89 -3.30 10.01
N GLU A 109 -5.70 -4.51 9.55
CA GLU A 109 -5.07 -5.59 10.30
C GLU A 109 -3.78 -6.07 9.65
N GLN A 110 -2.97 -6.79 10.41
CA GLN A 110 -1.68 -7.29 9.95
C GLN A 110 -1.48 -8.76 10.30
N PHE A 111 -0.88 -9.47 9.36
CA PHE A 111 -0.27 -10.79 9.55
C PHE A 111 1.14 -10.80 8.98
N PHE A 112 1.89 -11.84 9.25
CA PHE A 112 3.28 -11.96 8.81
C PHE A 112 3.50 -13.23 8.01
N VAL A 113 4.45 -13.17 7.08
CA VAL A 113 5.03 -14.34 6.41
C VAL A 113 6.50 -14.40 6.76
N ASN A 114 6.91 -15.44 7.49
CA ASN A 114 8.27 -15.62 7.95
C ASN A 114 9.01 -16.66 7.10
N LEU A 115 10.21 -16.29 6.64
CA LEU A 115 11.14 -17.18 5.95
C LEU A 115 12.03 -17.90 6.97
N SER A 116 12.24 -19.19 6.79
CA SER A 116 13.11 -20.01 7.64
C SER A 116 13.76 -21.15 6.87
N ASN A 117 14.78 -21.81 7.46
CA ASN A 117 15.45 -22.98 6.92
C ASN A 117 15.94 -22.80 5.45
N PRO A 118 16.72 -21.74 5.14
CA PRO A 118 17.23 -21.52 3.80
C PRO A 118 18.28 -22.59 3.44
N VAL A 119 18.25 -23.04 2.19
CA VAL A 119 19.28 -23.92 1.60
C VAL A 119 19.89 -23.21 0.40
N ASN A 120 21.22 -23.20 0.30
CA ASN A 120 22.01 -22.51 -0.73
C ASN A 120 21.84 -20.98 -0.77
N ALA A 121 21.31 -20.39 0.32
CA ALA A 121 21.19 -18.95 0.52
C ALA A 121 21.22 -18.63 2.02
N THR A 122 21.34 -17.34 2.37
CA THR A 122 21.11 -16.83 3.72
C THR A 122 19.91 -15.86 3.70
N ILE A 123 19.30 -15.60 4.84
CA ILE A 123 18.17 -14.65 4.93
C ILE A 123 18.72 -13.29 5.36
N ALA A 124 18.47 -12.25 4.56
CA ALA A 124 18.75 -10.85 4.88
C ALA A 124 17.52 -10.16 5.46
N ASP A 125 16.35 -10.42 4.86
CA ASP A 125 15.06 -9.98 5.36
C ASP A 125 14.09 -11.17 5.31
N GLY A 126 13.70 -11.64 6.48
CA GLY A 126 12.94 -12.87 6.65
C GLY A 126 11.48 -12.68 6.98
N GLN A 127 10.97 -11.44 7.08
CA GLN A 127 9.59 -11.21 7.46
C GLN A 127 8.91 -10.23 6.52
N GLY A 128 7.92 -10.70 5.77
CA GLY A 128 7.00 -9.86 5.01
C GLY A 128 5.75 -9.54 5.84
N VAL A 129 5.33 -8.29 5.81
CA VAL A 129 4.09 -7.81 6.44
C VAL A 129 2.97 -7.84 5.42
N GLY A 130 1.88 -8.59 5.71
CA GLY A 130 0.61 -8.50 5.01
C GLY A 130 -0.31 -7.54 5.76
N THR A 131 -0.79 -6.50 5.10
CA THR A 131 -1.81 -5.61 5.66
C THR A 131 -3.14 -5.90 4.98
N ILE A 132 -4.14 -6.28 5.75
CA ILE A 132 -5.52 -6.47 5.32
C ILE A 132 -6.25 -5.15 5.53
N VAL A 133 -6.95 -4.71 4.51
CA VAL A 133 -7.82 -3.52 4.55
C VAL A 133 -9.24 -3.99 4.35
N ASP A 134 -10.05 -3.77 5.38
CA ASP A 134 -11.48 -4.01 5.39
C ASP A 134 -12.19 -3.08 4.37
N ASP A 135 -13.13 -3.62 3.61
CA ASP A 135 -13.98 -2.88 2.66
C ASP A 135 -15.49 -2.99 2.95
N ASP A 136 -15.85 -3.53 4.11
CA ASP A 136 -17.22 -3.68 4.56
C ASP A 136 -17.84 -2.41 5.12
N GLY A 137 -17.02 -1.51 5.63
CA GLY A 137 -17.45 -0.18 6.07
C GLY A 137 -16.99 0.94 5.16
N LEU A 138 -17.62 2.12 5.32
CA LEU A 138 -17.17 3.34 4.66
C LEU A 138 -15.88 3.85 5.33
N LEU A 139 -14.71 3.56 4.74
CA LEU A 139 -13.42 4.01 5.26
C LEU A 139 -12.87 5.18 4.46
N LEU A 140 -12.81 6.36 5.07
CA LEU A 140 -12.04 7.48 4.52
C LEU A 140 -10.54 7.19 4.66
N ALA A 141 -9.83 7.28 3.55
CA ALA A 141 -8.38 7.07 3.52
C ALA A 141 -7.65 8.14 4.36
N THR A 142 -6.70 7.69 5.17
CA THR A 142 -5.87 8.56 6.02
C THR A 142 -4.40 8.47 5.62
N GLU A 143 -3.63 9.49 5.97
CA GLU A 143 -2.18 9.43 5.88
C GLU A 143 -1.62 8.37 6.85
N PRO A 144 -0.51 7.71 6.51
CA PRO A 144 0.07 6.67 7.37
C PRO A 144 0.28 7.14 8.82
N ASN A 145 -0.18 6.33 9.78
CA ASN A 145 -0.08 6.60 11.22
C ASN A 145 -0.73 7.92 11.67
N SER A 146 -1.80 8.34 11.01
CA SER A 146 -2.47 9.62 11.24
C SER A 146 -3.97 9.47 11.12
N GLN A 147 -4.73 10.35 11.79
CA GLN A 147 -6.17 10.54 11.54
C GLN A 147 -6.43 11.60 10.45
N ARG A 148 -5.38 12.14 9.85
CA ARG A 148 -5.49 13.15 8.80
C ARG A 148 -5.90 12.50 7.49
N ALA A 149 -6.92 13.05 6.84
CA ALA A 149 -7.40 12.55 5.55
C ALA A 149 -6.31 12.61 4.46
N VAL A 150 -6.27 11.62 3.59
CA VAL A 150 -5.67 11.80 2.26
C VAL A 150 -6.63 12.67 1.45
N ALA A 151 -6.41 13.98 1.48
CA ALA A 151 -7.27 14.97 0.87
C ALA A 151 -6.48 15.88 -0.08
N LEU A 152 -7.10 16.23 -1.19
CA LEU A 152 -6.52 17.14 -2.18
C LEU A 152 -7.55 18.21 -2.56
N ASP A 153 -7.09 19.46 -2.73
CA ASP A 153 -7.89 20.44 -3.46
C ASP A 153 -8.18 19.90 -4.87
N SER A 154 -9.44 19.84 -5.27
CA SER A 154 -9.85 19.20 -6.51
C SER A 154 -9.46 19.98 -7.78
N VAL A 155 -9.05 21.23 -7.63
CA VAL A 155 -8.62 22.11 -8.73
C VAL A 155 -7.12 22.22 -8.80
N PHE A 156 -6.46 22.51 -7.67
CA PHE A 156 -5.01 22.77 -7.62
C PHE A 156 -4.19 21.58 -7.16
N LEU A 157 -4.82 20.50 -6.72
CA LEU A 157 -4.19 19.28 -6.17
C LEU A 157 -3.24 19.57 -5.00
N THR A 158 -3.50 20.65 -4.26
CA THR A 158 -2.76 21.01 -3.05
C THR A 158 -3.29 20.22 -1.84
N ARG A 159 -2.45 20.07 -0.81
CA ARG A 159 -2.81 19.46 0.47
C ARG A 159 -3.33 20.49 1.45
N ASP A 160 -3.93 20.02 2.54
CA ASP A 160 -4.38 20.87 3.64
C ASP A 160 -3.22 21.69 4.29
N PRO A 161 -3.50 22.80 4.96
CA PRO A 161 -4.83 23.36 5.24
C PRO A 161 -5.47 24.05 4.03
N PHE A 162 -6.74 23.73 3.79
CA PHE A 162 -7.49 24.27 2.65
C PHE A 162 -8.14 25.63 2.99
N PRO A 163 -8.00 26.66 2.15
CA PRO A 163 -8.78 27.88 2.29
C PRO A 163 -10.26 27.56 2.04
N ILE A 164 -11.16 28.14 2.84
CA ILE A 164 -12.61 27.93 2.61
C ILE A 164 -13.04 28.53 1.27
N ARG A 165 -12.49 29.70 0.94
CA ARG A 165 -12.60 30.32 -0.39
C ARG A 165 -11.24 30.48 -1.02
N ASN A 166 -11.20 30.39 -2.33
CA ASN A 166 -10.00 30.61 -3.11
C ASN A 166 -10.35 31.44 -4.35
N ASP A 167 -9.88 32.68 -4.40
CA ASP A 167 -10.16 33.60 -5.52
C ASP A 167 -9.59 33.12 -6.86
N LEU A 168 -8.61 32.20 -6.84
CA LEU A 168 -8.09 31.54 -8.04
C LEU A 168 -9.01 30.42 -8.54
N ASN A 169 -10.00 30.01 -7.74
CA ASN A 169 -10.97 29.01 -8.15
C ASN A 169 -11.99 29.65 -9.12
N MET A 170 -12.02 29.14 -10.35
CA MET A 170 -12.85 29.64 -11.45
C MET A 170 -14.36 29.32 -11.29
N SER A 171 -14.77 28.64 -10.23
CA SER A 171 -16.19 28.41 -9.93
C SER A 171 -16.87 29.72 -9.53
N SER A 172 -18.17 29.85 -9.82
CA SER A 172 -18.95 31.07 -9.55
C SER A 172 -19.03 31.44 -8.06
N ASP A 173 -18.80 30.51 -7.15
CA ASP A 173 -18.86 30.70 -5.70
C ASP A 173 -17.49 30.80 -5.03
N HIS A 174 -16.40 30.62 -5.79
CA HIS A 174 -15.01 30.65 -5.32
C HIS A 174 -14.70 29.73 -4.13
N ARG A 175 -15.59 28.77 -3.81
CA ARG A 175 -15.41 27.83 -2.70
C ARG A 175 -14.45 26.72 -3.05
N THR A 176 -13.63 26.34 -2.08
CA THR A 176 -12.72 25.21 -2.25
C THR A 176 -13.49 23.89 -2.25
N ARG A 177 -13.11 23.02 -3.16
CA ARG A 177 -13.57 21.65 -3.28
C ARG A 177 -12.43 20.74 -2.89
N ILE A 178 -12.68 19.83 -1.97
CA ILE A 178 -11.72 18.82 -1.53
C ILE A 178 -12.13 17.45 -2.04
N SER A 179 -11.17 16.71 -2.56
CA SER A 179 -11.33 15.31 -2.94
C SER A 179 -10.89 14.44 -1.77
N LEU A 180 -11.79 13.61 -1.29
CA LEU A 180 -11.50 12.54 -0.34
C LEU A 180 -11.61 11.19 -1.05
N PHE A 181 -10.88 10.21 -0.53
CA PHE A 181 -10.84 8.87 -1.09
C PHE A 181 -11.40 7.88 -0.06
N ILE A 182 -12.32 7.03 -0.50
CA ILE A 182 -13.07 6.11 0.37
C ILE A 182 -12.90 4.69 -0.15
N ILE A 183 -12.69 3.76 0.76
CA ILE A 183 -12.75 2.32 0.55
C ILE A 183 -14.13 1.83 0.99
N GLY A 184 -14.64 0.73 0.44
CA GLY A 184 -15.94 0.15 0.79
C GLY A 184 -17.16 0.95 0.32
N PHE A 185 -16.95 1.95 -0.54
CA PHE A 185 -18.00 2.84 -1.03
C PHE A 185 -18.63 2.27 -2.31
N LYS A 186 -19.84 1.75 -2.22
CA LYS A 186 -20.59 1.17 -3.36
C LYS A 186 -21.90 1.96 -3.58
N LEU A 187 -21.95 2.77 -4.65
CA LEU A 187 -23.23 3.35 -5.11
C LEU A 187 -24.05 2.27 -5.81
N ALA A 188 -25.35 2.20 -5.52
CA ALA A 188 -26.26 1.34 -6.25
C ALA A 188 -26.43 1.82 -7.70
N ALA A 189 -26.94 0.94 -8.56
CA ALA A 189 -27.16 1.28 -9.97
C ALA A 189 -28.12 2.47 -10.11
N GLY A 190 -27.65 3.56 -10.71
CA GLY A 190 -28.42 4.80 -10.91
C GLY A 190 -28.25 5.84 -9.79
N GLU A 191 -27.56 5.53 -8.70
CA GLU A 191 -27.21 6.50 -7.67
C GLU A 191 -26.05 7.41 -8.09
N ASN A 192 -26.00 8.58 -7.47
CA ASN A 192 -24.99 9.59 -7.70
C ASN A 192 -24.66 10.32 -6.36
N ALA A 193 -23.98 11.45 -6.43
CA ALA A 193 -23.59 12.24 -5.28
C ALA A 193 -24.75 12.60 -4.32
N SER A 194 -25.99 12.63 -4.78
CA SER A 194 -27.16 12.96 -3.94
C SER A 194 -27.54 11.88 -2.93
N ALA A 195 -27.06 10.63 -3.12
CA ALA A 195 -27.22 9.56 -2.15
C ALA A 195 -26.25 9.67 -0.97
N VAL A 196 -25.25 10.54 -1.09
CA VAL A 196 -24.15 10.70 -0.14
C VAL A 196 -24.38 11.97 0.69
N THR A 197 -24.24 11.88 2.00
CA THR A 197 -24.19 13.04 2.88
C THR A 197 -22.83 13.16 3.53
N ALA A 198 -22.40 14.39 3.82
CA ALA A 198 -21.14 14.66 4.47
C ALA A 198 -21.30 15.73 5.54
N THR A 199 -20.55 15.63 6.61
CA THR A 199 -20.54 16.61 7.69
C THR A 199 -19.11 16.98 8.10
N ALA A 200 -18.93 18.20 8.55
CA ALA A 200 -17.72 18.69 9.22
C ALA A 200 -18.07 19.14 10.64
N GLU A 201 -17.36 18.62 11.62
CA GLU A 201 -17.42 19.03 13.02
C GLU A 201 -16.18 19.87 13.37
N ASP A 202 -16.37 21.07 13.86
CA ASP A 202 -15.26 21.94 14.26
C ASP A 202 -14.76 21.62 15.69
N SER A 203 -13.68 22.31 16.10
CA SER A 203 -13.08 22.13 17.43
C SER A 203 -14.00 22.52 18.60
N GLN A 204 -15.11 23.19 18.32
CA GLN A 204 -16.14 23.55 19.31
C GLN A 204 -17.30 22.55 19.32
N GLY A 205 -17.23 21.49 18.51
CA GLY A 205 -18.26 20.46 18.39
C GLY A 205 -19.46 20.90 17.52
N VAL A 206 -19.34 21.99 16.76
CA VAL A 206 -20.41 22.43 15.88
C VAL A 206 -20.35 21.65 14.57
N VAL A 207 -21.40 20.87 14.31
CA VAL A 207 -21.52 20.06 13.10
C VAL A 207 -22.21 20.86 11.99
N ARG A 208 -21.62 20.86 10.80
CA ARG A 208 -22.16 21.53 9.61
C ARG A 208 -22.23 20.56 8.43
N PRO A 209 -23.31 20.57 7.66
CA PRO A 209 -23.36 19.79 6.44
C PRO A 209 -22.38 20.33 5.40
N LEU A 210 -21.77 19.41 4.66
CA LEU A 210 -20.97 19.71 3.48
C LEU A 210 -21.76 19.30 2.24
N GLU A 211 -21.67 20.09 1.17
CA GLU A 211 -22.26 19.74 -0.11
C GLU A 211 -21.39 18.70 -0.83
N VAL A 212 -21.98 17.59 -1.22
CA VAL A 212 -21.32 16.55 -2.03
C VAL A 212 -21.59 16.84 -3.49
N GLU A 213 -20.59 17.25 -4.24
CA GLU A 213 -20.73 17.58 -5.66
C GLU A 213 -20.44 16.39 -6.59
N PHE A 214 -19.63 15.45 -6.13
CA PHE A 214 -19.27 14.25 -6.89
C PHE A 214 -19.06 13.07 -5.97
N ALA A 215 -19.52 11.89 -6.41
CA ALA A 215 -19.14 10.61 -5.83
C ALA A 215 -19.01 9.60 -6.99
N GLY A 216 -17.87 8.94 -7.12
CA GLY A 216 -17.65 8.02 -8.22
C GLY A 216 -16.21 7.47 -8.26
N LYS A 217 -15.96 6.59 -9.25
CA LYS A 217 -14.65 5.97 -9.41
C LYS A 217 -13.60 7.02 -9.81
N PRO A 218 -12.51 7.16 -9.06
CA PRO A 218 -11.35 7.92 -9.50
C PRO A 218 -10.61 7.16 -10.62
N LYS A 219 -9.55 7.77 -11.14
CA LYS A 219 -8.63 7.09 -12.08
C LYS A 219 -7.77 5.99 -11.42
N PHE A 220 -7.86 5.85 -10.10
CA PHE A 220 -7.10 4.87 -9.32
C PHE A 220 -8.01 3.73 -8.91
N GLU A 221 -7.57 2.49 -9.08
CA GLU A 221 -8.31 1.29 -8.67
C GLU A 221 -8.36 1.19 -7.13
N GLY A 222 -9.46 0.62 -6.60
CA GLY A 222 -9.63 0.35 -5.17
C GLY A 222 -10.22 1.47 -4.33
N PHE A 223 -10.45 2.67 -4.88
CA PHE A 223 -11.03 3.80 -4.14
C PHE A 223 -12.24 4.40 -4.86
N THR A 224 -13.12 5.02 -4.10
CA THR A 224 -14.10 5.96 -4.62
C THR A 224 -13.71 7.37 -4.22
N GLN A 225 -13.75 8.29 -5.18
CA GLN A 225 -13.52 9.71 -4.92
C GLN A 225 -14.85 10.37 -4.55
N VAL A 226 -14.86 11.13 -3.45
CA VAL A 226 -15.93 12.02 -3.09
C VAL A 226 -15.41 13.44 -3.08
N VAL A 227 -16.07 14.34 -3.82
CA VAL A 227 -15.73 15.78 -3.85
C VAL A 227 -16.71 16.52 -2.99
N LEU A 228 -16.18 17.17 -1.95
CA LEU A 228 -16.91 17.97 -1.00
C LEU A 228 -16.62 19.45 -1.21
N LYS A 229 -17.66 20.27 -1.19
CA LYS A 229 -17.51 21.73 -1.18
C LYS A 229 -17.46 22.23 0.27
N LEU A 230 -16.41 22.96 0.62
CA LEU A 230 -16.26 23.56 1.94
C LEU A 230 -17.33 24.63 2.20
N ASN A 231 -17.85 24.64 3.41
CA ASN A 231 -18.93 25.52 3.83
C ASN A 231 -18.38 26.84 4.41
N ASP A 232 -18.91 27.98 3.95
CA ASP A 232 -18.56 29.35 4.47
C ASP A 232 -18.83 29.51 5.96
N GLN A 233 -19.70 28.68 6.54
CA GLN A 233 -19.98 28.69 7.96
C GLN A 233 -18.85 28.09 8.81
N ILE A 234 -17.84 27.50 8.19
CA ILE A 234 -16.62 27.05 8.87
C ILE A 234 -15.74 28.30 9.05
N THR A 235 -15.76 28.86 10.23
CA THR A 235 -15.09 30.16 10.55
C THR A 235 -13.79 29.94 11.34
N ILE A 236 -13.42 28.71 11.65
CA ILE A 236 -12.22 28.38 12.40
C ILE A 236 -11.02 28.16 11.49
N THR A 237 -9.82 28.44 12.00
CA THR A 237 -8.57 27.92 11.43
C THR A 237 -8.16 26.69 12.21
N GLY A 238 -7.83 25.60 11.52
CA GLY A 238 -7.38 24.36 12.13
C GLY A 238 -8.09 23.13 11.56
N ASP A 239 -8.13 22.07 12.32
CA ASP A 239 -8.70 20.82 11.87
C ASP A 239 -10.21 20.77 12.10
N VAL A 240 -10.94 20.34 11.08
CA VAL A 240 -12.34 19.89 11.19
C VAL A 240 -12.38 18.38 11.03
N LYS A 241 -13.31 17.75 11.73
CA LYS A 241 -13.55 16.32 11.66
C LYS A 241 -14.61 16.04 10.59
N VAL A 242 -14.23 15.35 9.54
CA VAL A 242 -15.12 15.03 8.42
C VAL A 242 -15.60 13.60 8.52
N ARG A 243 -16.90 13.41 8.26
CA ARG A 243 -17.55 12.10 8.09
C ARG A 243 -18.42 12.10 6.85
N ILE A 244 -18.56 10.93 6.27
CA ILE A 244 -19.44 10.69 5.13
C ILE A 244 -20.43 9.59 5.51
N MET A 245 -21.66 9.70 5.01
CA MET A 245 -22.70 8.69 5.22
C MET A 245 -23.29 8.31 3.86
N LEU A 246 -23.48 7.01 3.65
CA LEU A 246 -24.16 6.41 2.52
C LEU A 246 -25.08 5.29 3.04
N HIS A 247 -26.33 5.22 2.60
CA HIS A 247 -27.33 4.18 2.96
C HIS A 247 -27.52 3.97 4.48
N GLY A 248 -27.20 4.98 5.30
CA GLY A 248 -27.27 4.88 6.77
C GLY A 248 -26.00 4.46 7.46
N GLU A 249 -25.00 3.99 6.70
CA GLU A 249 -23.67 3.72 7.22
C GLU A 249 -22.82 4.99 7.26
N THR A 250 -22.04 5.14 8.32
CA THR A 250 -21.20 6.32 8.55
C THR A 250 -19.73 5.92 8.53
N SER A 251 -18.91 6.63 7.77
CA SER A 251 -17.48 6.41 7.69
C SER A 251 -16.78 6.64 9.04
N ASN A 252 -15.53 6.19 9.15
CA ASN A 252 -14.61 6.68 10.15
C ASN A 252 -14.52 8.22 10.08
N GLN A 253 -14.02 8.81 11.15
CA GLN A 253 -13.79 10.24 11.27
C GLN A 253 -12.36 10.58 10.87
N VAL A 254 -12.18 11.53 9.95
CA VAL A 254 -10.87 12.01 9.53
C VAL A 254 -10.69 13.50 9.78
N LEU A 255 -9.45 13.93 9.94
CA LEU A 255 -9.08 15.33 10.13
C LEU A 255 -8.76 16.00 8.79
N VAL A 256 -9.33 17.16 8.55
CA VAL A 256 -9.07 18.02 7.40
C VAL A 256 -8.72 19.41 7.89
N GLY A 257 -7.53 19.88 7.56
CA GLY A 257 -7.10 21.23 7.93
C GLY A 257 -7.79 22.28 7.07
N VAL A 258 -8.39 23.28 7.70
CA VAL A 258 -9.04 24.43 7.03
C VAL A 258 -8.54 25.75 7.56
N LYS A 259 -8.60 26.78 6.72
CA LYS A 259 -8.33 28.16 7.09
C LYS A 259 -9.39 29.07 6.46
N PRO A 260 -10.12 29.90 7.23
CA PRO A 260 -10.89 31.00 6.69
C PRO A 260 -9.95 31.97 5.96
N GLN A 261 -10.46 32.67 4.96
CA GLN A 261 -9.74 33.80 4.37
C GLN A 261 -9.67 34.94 5.36
#